data_9d6b24c38d7a04c199ae851b0d143a69
#
_entry.id   9d6b24c38d7a04c199ae851b0d143a69
#
_cell.length_a   1.000
_cell.length_b   1.000
_cell.length_c   1.000
_cell.angle_alpha   90.00
_cell.angle_beta   90.00
_cell.angle_gamma   90.00
#
_symmetry.space_group_name_H-M   'P 1'
#
loop_
_entity.id
_entity.type
_entity.pdbx_description
1 polymer ?
#
loop_
_entity_poly.entity_id
_entity_poly.type
_entity_poly.pdbx_seq_one_letter_code
_entity_poly.pdbx_strand_id
1 'polypeptide(L)'
;KSMGDNLKAFSDEQLTNEEFMNPLKKVLNEFKIRASWGELGDLSAASQYYANNEQYYFQSGYQYPGTPMNFGDRTIYGLNPTLNPNPDFTWATSSMINAGVDFKLWNGLLSGSADVFYRQRKGLPAQKANDNAGALATWYNLDHDNTRGFEFSLNHQYKIGEVNYFVGGNMSWSRTRKGNIEHGRFTSGYDEWKWNTEGHWNNVRWGYNCIGRYQSYGEIANAPMHNNSNNNSAILPGDLKYEDWNGDGYIDDYDQRPIGRNAYPELVYGINLGLSWKGVDFSMFWQGGALSDFQIGAFDMDAFQEGATNLNTWEYFG
;
A
#
# COMPACT_ATOMS: atom_id res chain seq x y z
N LYS A 1 0.80 17.22 26.16
CA LYS A 1 1.94 17.80 25.40
C LYS A 1 1.35 18.51 24.19
N SER A 2 1.69 19.79 24.00
CA SER A 2 1.16 20.59 22.92
C SER A 2 1.71 20.10 21.58
N MET A 3 0.87 20.14 20.55
CA MET A 3 1.18 19.76 19.18
C MET A 3 2.30 20.61 18.52
N GLY A 4 2.82 21.60 19.25
CA GLY A 4 3.75 22.62 18.72
C GLY A 4 5.22 22.34 18.86
N ASP A 5 5.64 21.31 19.60
CA ASP A 5 7.05 21.09 19.93
C ASP A 5 7.77 20.08 19.02
N ASN A 6 7.16 19.69 17.92
CA ASN A 6 7.71 18.69 17.00
C ASN A 6 8.50 19.37 15.88
N LEU A 7 9.78 19.58 16.10
CA LEU A 7 10.57 20.38 15.18
C LEU A 7 11.75 19.68 14.56
N LYS A 8 11.86 19.68 13.37
CA LYS A 8 12.34 20.38 12.19
C LYS A 8 13.81 20.75 12.25
N ALA A 9 14.69 19.86 11.83
CA ALA A 9 15.98 20.28 11.32
C ALA A 9 15.84 20.42 9.79
N PHE A 10 15.89 21.65 9.31
CA PHE A 10 16.07 21.97 7.89
C PHE A 10 17.52 22.34 7.69
N SER A 11 18.20 21.70 6.74
CA SER A 11 19.35 22.29 6.12
C SER A 11 19.05 22.43 4.63
N ASP A 12 19.19 23.64 4.16
CA ASP A 12 18.90 24.05 2.79
C ASP A 12 20.12 24.86 2.30
N GLU A 13 21.02 24.19 1.57
CA GLU A 13 22.29 24.77 1.17
C GLU A 13 22.41 24.82 -0.34
N GLN A 14 22.55 26.04 -0.86
CA GLN A 14 22.79 26.28 -2.28
C GLN A 14 24.30 26.27 -2.55
N LEU A 15 24.82 25.12 -2.92
CA LEU A 15 26.27 24.90 -3.14
C LEU A 15 26.86 25.77 -4.26
N THR A 16 26.03 26.21 -5.22
CA THR A 16 26.51 27.11 -6.28
C THR A 16 26.99 28.47 -5.79
N ASN A 17 26.68 28.86 -4.56
CA ASN A 17 27.19 30.08 -3.94
C ASN A 17 28.64 29.93 -3.44
N GLU A 18 29.10 28.70 -3.26
CA GLU A 18 30.43 28.41 -2.74
C GLU A 18 31.53 28.67 -3.79
N GLU A 19 32.71 29.14 -3.33
CA GLU A 19 33.81 29.52 -4.22
C GLU A 19 34.39 28.35 -5.02
N PHE A 20 34.39 27.14 -4.46
CA PHE A 20 34.88 25.94 -5.15
C PHE A 20 34.03 25.55 -6.34
N MET A 21 32.78 26.03 -6.43
CA MET A 21 31.86 25.77 -7.54
C MET A 21 32.04 26.71 -8.73
N ASN A 22 32.84 27.78 -8.60
CA ASN A 22 33.04 28.78 -9.64
C ASN A 22 33.41 28.19 -11.02
N PRO A 23 34.28 27.17 -11.14
CA PRO A 23 34.58 26.57 -12.46
C PRO A 23 33.37 25.91 -13.13
N LEU A 24 32.43 25.41 -12.31
CA LEU A 24 31.24 24.66 -12.78
C LEU A 24 30.04 25.56 -13.08
N LYS A 25 30.04 26.82 -12.66
CA LYS A 25 28.90 27.77 -12.85
C LYS A 25 28.52 28.01 -14.32
N LYS A 26 29.45 27.76 -15.24
CA LYS A 26 29.13 27.85 -16.69
C LYS A 26 28.13 26.78 -17.15
N VAL A 27 28.11 25.63 -16.48
CA VAL A 27 27.23 24.49 -16.79
C VAL A 27 26.15 24.35 -15.73
N LEU A 28 26.54 24.44 -14.46
CA LEU A 28 25.66 24.22 -13.31
C LEU A 28 25.30 25.58 -12.70
N ASN A 29 24.14 26.10 -13.07
CA ASN A 29 23.70 27.44 -12.64
C ASN A 29 23.11 27.43 -11.22
N GLU A 30 22.48 26.32 -10.85
CA GLU A 30 21.94 26.12 -9.51
C GLU A 30 22.15 24.68 -9.12
N PHE A 31 22.68 24.48 -7.94
CA PHE A 31 22.77 23.19 -7.29
C PHE A 31 22.53 23.37 -5.80
N LYS A 32 21.46 22.75 -5.32
CA LYS A 32 20.97 22.88 -3.97
C LYS A 32 20.78 21.51 -3.38
N ILE A 33 21.33 21.29 -2.19
CA ILE A 33 21.08 20.09 -1.38
C ILE A 33 20.06 20.45 -0.30
N ARG A 34 19.12 19.57 -0.10
CA ARG A 34 18.10 19.67 0.95
C ARG A 34 18.12 18.44 1.83
N ALA A 35 17.99 18.65 3.13
CA ALA A 35 17.76 17.58 4.08
C ALA A 35 16.74 18.05 5.11
N SER A 36 15.81 17.19 5.46
CA SER A 36 14.81 17.48 6.48
C SER A 36 14.52 16.26 7.32
N TRP A 37 14.23 16.49 8.58
CA TRP A 37 13.71 15.53 9.51
C TRP A 37 12.54 16.13 10.26
N GLY A 38 11.51 15.34 10.51
CA GLY A 38 10.33 15.77 11.26
C GLY A 38 9.61 14.62 11.92
N GLU A 39 8.90 14.92 12.99
CA GLU A 39 8.06 13.98 13.72
C GLU A 39 6.68 14.57 13.96
N LEU A 40 5.63 13.79 13.74
CA LEU A 40 4.23 14.16 13.86
C LEU A 40 3.44 13.08 14.60
N GLY A 41 2.43 13.48 15.38
CA GLY A 41 1.39 12.57 15.84
C GLY A 41 0.51 12.15 14.65
N ASP A 42 0.31 10.85 14.47
CA ASP A 42 -0.46 10.28 13.36
C ASP A 42 -1.78 9.72 13.89
N LEU A 43 -2.86 10.49 13.68
CA LEU A 43 -4.23 10.07 13.99
C LEU A 43 -4.85 9.26 12.85
N SER A 44 -4.31 9.32 11.62
CA SER A 44 -4.88 8.63 10.46
C SER A 44 -4.75 7.11 10.60
N ALA A 45 -3.69 6.65 11.25
CA ALA A 45 -3.52 5.24 11.60
C ALA A 45 -4.62 4.73 12.53
N ALA A 46 -5.16 5.60 13.36
CA ALA A 46 -6.25 5.30 14.27
C ALA A 46 -7.61 5.33 13.56
N SER A 47 -7.82 6.20 12.57
CA SER A 47 -9.12 6.35 11.88
C SER A 47 -9.59 5.08 11.18
N GLN A 48 -8.67 4.23 10.72
CA GLN A 48 -8.98 2.94 10.11
C GLN A 48 -9.54 1.93 11.13
N TYR A 49 -9.22 2.11 12.41
CA TYR A 49 -9.70 1.29 13.53
C TYR A 49 -10.86 1.94 14.28
N TYR A 50 -11.08 3.26 14.12
CA TYR A 50 -12.15 4.02 14.76
C TYR A 50 -13.47 4.02 13.98
N ALA A 51 -13.69 3.10 13.05
CA ALA A 51 -14.90 3.03 12.23
C ALA A 51 -16.21 3.01 13.01
N ASN A 52 -16.15 2.77 14.33
CA ASN A 52 -17.29 2.67 15.22
C ASN A 52 -17.35 3.76 16.32
N ASN A 53 -16.75 4.94 16.11
CA ASN A 53 -16.71 6.02 17.13
C ASN A 53 -15.95 5.70 18.44
N GLU A 54 -15.13 4.67 18.45
CA GLU A 54 -14.38 4.24 19.65
C GLU A 54 -13.07 5.02 19.81
N GLN A 55 -13.16 6.37 19.81
CA GLN A 55 -12.00 7.25 19.96
C GLN A 55 -11.38 7.24 21.37
N TYR A 56 -11.94 6.46 22.29
CA TYR A 56 -11.65 6.55 23.72
C TYR A 56 -11.20 5.19 24.30
N TYR A 57 -10.30 4.48 23.63
CA TYR A 57 -9.76 3.21 24.13
C TYR A 57 -9.04 3.28 25.48
N PHE A 58 -8.79 4.49 25.96
CA PHE A 58 -8.25 4.74 27.30
C PHE A 58 -9.35 4.80 28.39
N GLN A 59 -10.64 4.81 28.02
CA GLN A 59 -11.77 4.86 28.93
C GLN A 59 -12.58 3.56 28.88
N SER A 60 -13.17 3.20 30.04
CA SER A 60 -14.14 2.10 30.07
C SER A 60 -15.43 2.48 29.39
N GLY A 61 -15.92 1.62 28.52
CA GLY A 61 -17.22 1.77 27.84
C GLY A 61 -18.19 0.69 28.27
N TYR A 62 -19.48 1.01 28.22
CA TYR A 62 -20.56 0.06 28.45
C TYR A 62 -21.63 0.20 27.37
N GLN A 63 -22.13 -0.93 26.91
CA GLN A 63 -23.22 -1.01 25.94
C GLN A 63 -24.55 -1.32 26.64
N TYR A 64 -25.59 -0.59 26.25
CA TYR A 64 -26.96 -0.88 26.62
C TYR A 64 -27.84 -0.94 25.36
N PRO A 65 -28.77 -1.90 25.24
CA PRO A 65 -28.99 -3.03 26.18
C PRO A 65 -27.85 -4.04 26.11
N GLY A 66 -27.44 -4.52 27.27
CA GLY A 66 -26.51 -5.62 27.42
C GLY A 66 -27.21 -6.99 27.38
N THR A 67 -26.57 -8.02 27.91
CA THR A 67 -27.10 -9.39 27.93
C THR A 67 -28.46 -9.42 28.67
N PRO A 68 -29.53 -9.91 28.01
CA PRO A 68 -30.82 -10.03 28.66
C PRO A 68 -30.81 -11.15 29.72
N MET A 69 -31.40 -10.87 30.85
CA MET A 69 -31.68 -11.85 31.90
C MET A 69 -33.19 -11.93 32.16
N ASN A 70 -33.72 -13.13 32.17
CA ASN A 70 -35.14 -13.36 32.42
C ASN A 70 -35.39 -13.65 33.91
N PHE A 71 -36.24 -12.83 34.51
CA PHE A 71 -36.73 -12.99 35.89
C PHE A 71 -38.24 -13.23 35.83
N GLY A 72 -38.62 -14.50 35.82
CA GLY A 72 -40.00 -14.90 35.60
C GLY A 72 -40.51 -14.47 34.22
N ASP A 73 -41.49 -13.61 34.21
CA ASP A 73 -42.13 -13.05 32.99
C ASP A 73 -41.50 -11.75 32.49
N ARG A 74 -40.46 -11.30 33.14
CA ARG A 74 -39.77 -10.00 32.82
C ARG A 74 -38.36 -10.28 32.27
N THR A 75 -38.06 -9.62 31.17
CA THR A 75 -36.68 -9.53 30.63
C THR A 75 -36.06 -8.22 31.12
N ILE A 76 -34.93 -8.34 31.81
CA ILE A 76 -34.14 -7.18 32.27
C ILE A 76 -32.84 -7.17 31.48
N TYR A 77 -32.48 -6.03 30.93
CA TYR A 77 -31.22 -5.84 30.20
C TYR A 77 -30.18 -5.25 31.14
N GLY A 78 -29.01 -5.87 31.14
CA GLY A 78 -27.84 -5.38 31.89
C GLY A 78 -27.05 -4.36 31.09
N LEU A 79 -25.86 -4.03 31.61
CA LEU A 79 -24.80 -3.29 30.93
C LEU A 79 -23.69 -4.29 30.61
N ASN A 80 -23.26 -4.37 29.36
CA ASN A 80 -22.08 -5.14 28.98
C ASN A 80 -20.88 -4.20 28.80
N PRO A 81 -19.70 -4.50 29.38
CA PRO A 81 -18.50 -3.76 29.04
C PRO A 81 -18.16 -3.97 27.56
N THR A 82 -17.77 -2.90 26.86
CA THR A 82 -17.47 -2.96 25.41
C THR A 82 -16.00 -3.25 25.13
N LEU A 83 -15.12 -2.82 26.03
CA LEU A 83 -13.67 -3.03 25.89
C LEU A 83 -13.00 -2.99 27.28
N ASN A 84 -11.79 -3.50 27.33
CA ASN A 84 -10.91 -3.33 28.48
C ASN A 84 -10.04 -2.09 28.24
N PRO A 85 -10.17 -1.01 29.05
CA PRO A 85 -9.51 0.25 28.79
C PRO A 85 -7.99 0.15 28.96
N ASN A 86 -7.25 0.88 28.13
CA ASN A 86 -5.82 1.08 28.28
C ASN A 86 -5.52 2.56 28.51
N PRO A 87 -5.25 2.99 29.74
CA PRO A 87 -4.94 4.39 30.06
C PRO A 87 -3.71 4.95 29.34
N ASP A 88 -2.79 4.09 28.93
CA ASP A 88 -1.55 4.45 28.24
C ASP A 88 -1.70 4.51 26.72
N PHE A 89 -2.90 4.22 26.20
CA PHE A 89 -3.16 4.27 24.77
C PHE A 89 -3.10 5.71 24.25
N THR A 90 -2.30 5.91 23.21
CA THR A 90 -2.05 7.23 22.61
C THR A 90 -2.04 7.15 21.09
N TRP A 91 -1.85 8.27 20.42
CA TRP A 91 -1.67 8.30 18.96
C TRP A 91 -0.33 7.72 18.52
N ALA A 92 -0.31 7.19 17.31
CA ALA A 92 0.91 6.75 16.68
C ALA A 92 1.82 7.96 16.36
N THR A 93 3.12 7.72 16.27
CA THR A 93 4.10 8.73 15.89
C THR A 93 4.63 8.42 14.50
N SER A 94 4.63 9.41 13.61
CA SER A 94 5.21 9.34 12.29
C SER A 94 6.47 10.20 12.22
N SER A 95 7.62 9.58 12.05
CA SER A 95 8.90 10.27 11.81
C SER A 95 9.31 10.11 10.35
N MET A 96 9.81 11.19 9.73
CA MET A 96 10.21 11.21 8.33
C MET A 96 11.56 11.89 8.16
N ILE A 97 12.42 11.26 7.39
CA ILE A 97 13.67 11.81 6.89
C ILE A 97 13.52 11.96 5.38
N ASN A 98 13.90 13.11 4.86
CA ASN A 98 13.95 13.40 3.43
C ASN A 98 15.33 14.01 3.10
N ALA A 99 15.91 13.57 1.99
CA ALA A 99 17.11 14.17 1.40
C ALA A 99 16.88 14.35 -0.09
N GLY A 100 17.23 15.54 -0.60
CA GLY A 100 16.98 15.86 -1.99
C GLY A 100 18.02 16.80 -2.58
N VAL A 101 18.02 16.86 -3.90
CA VAL A 101 18.83 17.77 -4.68
C VAL A 101 17.97 18.49 -5.72
N ASP A 102 18.21 19.77 -5.90
CA ASP A 102 17.68 20.57 -7.02
C ASP A 102 18.83 21.03 -7.89
N PHE A 103 18.63 21.04 -9.20
CA PHE A 103 19.65 21.49 -10.13
C PHE A 103 19.06 22.25 -11.32
N LYS A 104 19.86 23.23 -11.82
CA LYS A 104 19.63 23.90 -13.11
C LYS A 104 20.92 23.93 -13.90
N LEU A 105 20.84 23.50 -15.14
CA LEU A 105 21.97 23.41 -16.07
C LEU A 105 21.73 24.30 -17.28
N TRP A 106 22.84 24.82 -17.85
CA TRP A 106 22.86 25.55 -19.10
C TRP A 106 21.83 26.69 -19.17
N ASN A 107 21.88 27.58 -18.16
CA ASN A 107 20.98 28.72 -18.02
C ASN A 107 19.49 28.35 -18.00
N GLY A 108 19.16 27.22 -17.35
CA GLY A 108 17.78 26.74 -17.20
C GLY A 108 17.28 25.93 -18.38
N LEU A 109 18.16 25.57 -19.34
CA LEU A 109 17.82 24.64 -20.41
C LEU A 109 17.33 23.29 -19.85
N LEU A 110 17.99 22.82 -18.82
CA LEU A 110 17.63 21.62 -18.08
C LEU A 110 17.54 21.92 -16.59
N SER A 111 16.45 21.53 -15.97
CA SER A 111 16.26 21.64 -14.52
C SER A 111 15.57 20.39 -13.98
N GLY A 112 15.82 20.07 -12.73
CA GLY A 112 15.20 18.92 -12.11
C GLY A 112 15.41 18.87 -10.61
N SER A 113 14.74 17.93 -10.01
CA SER A 113 14.91 17.56 -8.60
C SER A 113 14.92 16.05 -8.44
N ALA A 114 15.62 15.59 -7.42
CA ALA A 114 15.57 14.20 -6.99
C ALA A 114 15.52 14.17 -5.47
N ASP A 115 14.57 13.45 -4.92
CA ASP A 115 14.35 13.29 -3.51
C ASP A 115 14.29 11.82 -3.14
N VAL A 116 14.83 11.46 -1.98
CA VAL A 116 14.65 10.16 -1.35
C VAL A 116 14.11 10.37 0.06
N PHE A 117 13.18 9.53 0.46
CA PHE A 117 12.56 9.64 1.77
C PHE A 117 12.43 8.29 2.46
N TYR A 118 12.47 8.37 3.77
CA TYR A 118 12.16 7.26 4.66
C TYR A 118 11.24 7.75 5.76
N ARG A 119 10.05 7.15 5.87
CA ARG A 119 9.07 7.42 6.90
C ARG A 119 8.88 6.19 7.77
N GLN A 120 8.91 6.35 9.08
CA GLN A 120 8.59 5.32 10.05
C GLN A 120 7.40 5.75 10.88
N ARG A 121 6.37 4.89 10.98
CA ARG A 121 5.27 5.05 11.93
C ARG A 121 5.45 4.06 13.06
N LYS A 122 5.38 4.53 14.30
CA LYS A 122 5.51 3.73 15.53
C LYS A 122 4.28 3.88 16.38
N GLY A 123 3.98 2.84 17.16
CA GLY A 123 2.84 2.84 18.05
C GLY A 123 1.50 2.77 17.32
N LEU A 124 1.46 2.07 16.18
CA LEU A 124 0.19 1.79 15.51
C LEU A 124 -0.68 0.92 16.42
N PRO A 125 -2.01 1.14 16.42
CA PRO A 125 -2.93 0.38 17.23
C PRO A 125 -2.92 -1.11 16.88
N ALA A 126 -2.77 -1.95 17.89
CA ALA A 126 -2.91 -3.40 17.77
C ALA A 126 -3.53 -3.99 19.03
N GLN A 127 -4.23 -5.10 18.86
CA GLN A 127 -4.75 -5.88 19.98
C GLN A 127 -3.79 -7.04 20.26
N LYS A 128 -3.37 -7.19 21.51
CA LYS A 128 -2.64 -8.40 21.90
C LYS A 128 -3.53 -9.62 21.71
N ALA A 129 -2.93 -10.68 21.17
CA ALA A 129 -3.59 -11.97 21.15
C ALA A 129 -3.86 -12.38 22.61
N ASN A 130 -5.14 -12.46 22.97
CA ASN A 130 -5.54 -12.84 24.31
C ASN A 130 -5.42 -14.36 24.46
N ASP A 131 -4.48 -14.82 25.26
CA ASP A 131 -4.37 -16.21 25.66
C ASP A 131 -5.46 -16.63 26.67
N ASN A 132 -6.24 -15.68 27.17
CA ASN A 132 -7.28 -15.91 28.16
C ASN A 132 -8.66 -15.89 27.52
N ALA A 133 -9.28 -17.05 27.46
CA ALA A 133 -10.67 -17.18 27.01
C ALA A 133 -11.61 -16.29 27.84
N GLY A 134 -12.36 -15.44 27.17
CA GLY A 134 -13.36 -14.55 27.80
C GLY A 134 -12.87 -13.16 28.22
N ALA A 135 -11.61 -12.83 28.02
CA ALA A 135 -11.13 -11.47 28.24
C ALA A 135 -11.55 -10.54 27.06
N LEU A 136 -11.95 -9.32 27.41
CA LEU A 136 -12.21 -8.28 26.40
C LEU A 136 -10.89 -7.84 25.77
N ALA A 137 -10.93 -7.59 24.47
CA ALA A 137 -9.77 -7.09 23.74
C ALA A 137 -9.34 -5.71 24.29
N THR A 138 -8.03 -5.53 24.39
CA THR A 138 -7.42 -4.26 24.79
C THR A 138 -6.51 -3.78 23.67
N TRP A 139 -6.61 -2.49 23.35
CA TRP A 139 -5.77 -1.86 22.34
C TRP A 139 -4.47 -1.32 22.94
N TYR A 140 -3.39 -1.52 22.23
CA TYR A 140 -2.04 -1.07 22.59
C TYR A 140 -1.37 -0.39 21.40
N ASN A 141 -0.36 0.42 21.66
CA ASN A 141 0.50 1.04 20.65
C ASN A 141 1.72 0.13 20.37
N LEU A 142 1.53 -0.96 19.66
CA LEU A 142 2.54 -2.02 19.48
C LEU A 142 3.17 -2.04 18.10
N ASP A 143 2.35 -1.90 17.06
CA ASP A 143 2.78 -2.10 15.70
C ASP A 143 3.60 -0.93 15.16
N HIS A 144 4.43 -1.21 14.19
CA HIS A 144 5.12 -0.20 13.42
C HIS A 144 5.25 -0.59 11.94
N ASP A 145 5.34 0.41 11.09
CA ASP A 145 5.67 0.24 9.68
C ASP A 145 6.66 1.29 9.21
N ASN A 146 7.23 1.04 8.03
CA ASN A 146 8.10 2.00 7.38
C ASN A 146 7.80 2.09 5.88
N THR A 147 7.81 3.31 5.38
CA THR A 147 7.65 3.61 3.96
C THR A 147 8.92 4.24 3.44
N ARG A 148 9.41 3.77 2.32
CA ARG A 148 10.55 4.34 1.62
C ARG A 148 10.19 4.62 0.18
N GLY A 149 10.79 5.66 -0.36
CA GLY A 149 10.52 6.02 -1.73
C GLY A 149 11.51 7.02 -2.27
N PHE A 150 11.34 7.33 -3.54
CA PHE A 150 12.03 8.40 -4.22
C PHE A 150 11.07 9.16 -5.13
N GLU A 151 11.38 10.42 -5.36
CA GLU A 151 10.71 11.29 -6.31
C GLU A 151 11.74 11.90 -7.23
N PHE A 152 11.38 12.04 -8.49
CA PHE A 152 12.26 12.60 -9.49
C PHE A 152 11.46 13.50 -10.43
N SER A 153 12.01 14.66 -10.77
CA SER A 153 11.48 15.54 -11.80
C SER A 153 12.59 16.03 -12.73
N LEU A 154 12.28 16.12 -14.02
CA LEU A 154 13.18 16.64 -15.02
C LEU A 154 12.39 17.51 -15.99
N ASN A 155 12.88 18.73 -16.24
CA ASN A 155 12.28 19.68 -17.14
C ASN A 155 13.31 20.21 -18.11
N HIS A 156 12.97 20.20 -19.37
CA HIS A 156 13.75 20.78 -20.46
C HIS A 156 12.91 21.80 -21.18
N GLN A 157 13.45 23.01 -21.38
CA GLN A 157 12.80 24.06 -22.14
C GLN A 157 13.80 24.77 -23.04
N TYR A 158 13.40 25.04 -24.25
CA TYR A 158 14.25 25.75 -25.20
C TYR A 158 13.43 26.52 -26.24
N LYS A 159 14.11 27.49 -26.88
CA LYS A 159 13.55 28.28 -27.98
C LYS A 159 14.37 28.05 -29.24
N ILE A 160 13.70 27.59 -30.29
CA ILE A 160 14.29 27.42 -31.63
C ILE A 160 13.60 28.39 -32.60
N GLY A 161 14.29 29.46 -32.95
CA GLY A 161 13.69 30.50 -33.79
C GLY A 161 12.46 31.13 -33.10
N GLU A 162 11.28 30.97 -33.69
CA GLU A 162 10.00 31.49 -33.16
C GLU A 162 9.24 30.43 -32.34
N VAL A 163 9.77 29.22 -32.25
CA VAL A 163 9.14 28.10 -31.53
C VAL A 163 9.74 27.98 -30.11
N ASN A 164 8.89 28.11 -29.12
CA ASN A 164 9.23 27.74 -27.75
C ASN A 164 8.68 26.35 -27.48
N TYR A 165 9.46 25.48 -26.88
CA TYR A 165 8.99 24.17 -26.42
C TYR A 165 9.41 23.86 -25.00
N PHE A 166 8.63 23.03 -24.38
CA PHE A 166 8.83 22.50 -23.04
C PHE A 166 8.57 21.01 -23.03
N VAL A 167 9.45 20.25 -22.39
CA VAL A 167 9.28 18.81 -22.10
C VAL A 167 9.60 18.60 -20.64
N GLY A 168 8.62 18.11 -19.89
CA GLY A 168 8.77 17.81 -18.46
C GLY A 168 8.36 16.39 -18.15
N GLY A 169 9.01 15.78 -17.19
CA GLY A 169 8.65 14.49 -16.65
C GLY A 169 8.82 14.45 -15.16
N ASN A 170 7.95 13.71 -14.49
CA ASN A 170 8.08 13.39 -13.06
C ASN A 170 7.77 11.92 -12.83
N MET A 171 8.33 11.38 -11.75
CA MET A 171 8.15 10.01 -11.35
C MET A 171 8.27 9.94 -9.83
N SER A 172 7.37 9.20 -9.21
CA SER A 172 7.40 8.90 -7.77
C SER A 172 7.22 7.40 -7.57
N TRP A 173 8.06 6.82 -6.73
CA TRP A 173 7.93 5.44 -6.30
C TRP A 173 7.94 5.37 -4.79
N SER A 174 7.03 4.60 -4.23
CA SER A 174 7.02 4.36 -2.79
C SER A 174 6.48 2.98 -2.44
N ARG A 175 7.01 2.40 -1.37
CA ARG A 175 6.56 1.12 -0.86
C ARG A 175 6.66 1.04 0.65
N THR A 176 5.63 0.47 1.27
CA THR A 176 5.56 0.30 2.73
C THR A 176 5.90 -1.13 3.12
N ARG A 177 6.74 -1.27 4.13
CA ARG A 177 7.10 -2.54 4.76
C ARG A 177 6.56 -2.55 6.18
N LYS A 178 5.90 -3.62 6.55
CA LYS A 178 5.48 -3.86 7.93
C LYS A 178 6.73 -4.11 8.78
N GLY A 179 6.79 -3.50 9.94
CA GLY A 179 7.85 -3.73 10.91
C GLY A 179 7.43 -4.78 11.92
N ASN A 180 7.42 -4.42 13.19
CA ASN A 180 6.87 -5.27 14.22
C ASN A 180 5.34 -5.25 14.12
N ILE A 181 4.72 -6.41 14.04
CA ILE A 181 3.28 -6.59 13.96
C ILE A 181 2.87 -7.58 15.04
N GLU A 182 1.98 -7.15 15.93
CA GLU A 182 1.45 -8.04 16.96
C GLU A 182 0.65 -9.17 16.30
N HIS A 183 0.93 -10.39 16.69
CA HIS A 183 0.24 -11.58 16.21
C HIS A 183 0.17 -12.67 17.29
N GLY A 184 -0.82 -13.55 17.16
CA GLY A 184 -0.91 -14.76 17.97
C GLY A 184 0.17 -15.78 17.61
N ARG A 185 0.20 -16.88 18.36
CA ARG A 185 1.09 -18.01 18.08
C ARG A 185 0.67 -18.68 16.76
N PHE A 186 1.61 -18.90 15.87
CA PHE A 186 1.40 -19.68 14.65
C PHE A 186 1.31 -21.18 14.96
N THR A 187 0.49 -21.90 14.21
CA THR A 187 0.27 -23.35 14.39
C THR A 187 1.28 -24.20 13.64
N SER A 188 1.85 -23.66 12.57
CA SER A 188 2.84 -24.35 11.75
C SER A 188 3.89 -23.38 11.19
N GLY A 189 5.01 -23.91 10.70
CA GLY A 189 6.03 -23.10 10.04
C GLY A 189 5.53 -22.50 8.72
N TYR A 190 4.59 -23.14 8.03
CA TYR A 190 3.94 -22.59 6.85
C TYR A 190 3.04 -21.40 7.22
N ASP A 191 2.23 -21.52 8.30
CA ASP A 191 1.40 -20.42 8.79
C ASP A 191 2.25 -19.22 9.19
N GLU A 192 3.38 -19.47 9.86
CA GLU A 192 4.33 -18.43 10.20
C GLU A 192 4.88 -17.74 8.94
N TRP A 193 5.31 -18.50 7.94
CA TRP A 193 5.82 -17.95 6.68
C TRP A 193 4.77 -17.14 5.93
N LYS A 194 3.52 -17.60 5.88
CA LYS A 194 2.44 -16.98 5.12
C LYS A 194 1.81 -15.80 5.87
N TRP A 195 1.51 -15.98 7.14
CA TRP A 195 0.70 -15.04 7.93
C TRP A 195 1.53 -14.09 8.80
N ASN A 196 2.79 -14.43 9.08
CA ASN A 196 3.69 -13.48 9.71
C ASN A 196 4.04 -12.38 8.71
N THR A 197 3.37 -11.24 8.88
CA THR A 197 3.59 -10.09 8.01
C THR A 197 4.74 -9.20 8.45
N GLU A 198 5.37 -9.51 9.57
CA GLU A 198 6.54 -8.78 10.07
C GLU A 198 7.69 -8.80 9.06
N GLY A 199 8.22 -7.64 8.75
CA GLY A 199 9.28 -7.50 7.77
C GLY A 199 8.84 -7.71 6.31
N HIS A 200 7.56 -7.97 6.03
CA HIS A 200 7.03 -8.10 4.68
C HIS A 200 6.50 -6.78 4.13
N TRP A 201 6.44 -6.69 2.80
CA TRP A 201 5.76 -5.59 2.13
C TRP A 201 4.26 -5.68 2.37
N ASN A 202 3.60 -4.55 2.60
CA ASN A 202 2.17 -4.52 2.92
C ASN A 202 1.23 -4.73 1.72
N ASN A 203 1.78 -4.71 0.51
CA ASN A 203 1.03 -4.77 -0.74
C ASN A 203 1.25 -6.08 -1.51
N VAL A 204 1.51 -7.17 -0.83
CA VAL A 204 1.68 -8.50 -1.43
C VAL A 204 0.32 -9.19 -1.55
N ARG A 205 0.03 -9.69 -2.74
CA ARG A 205 -1.14 -10.53 -3.02
C ARG A 205 -0.72 -12.00 -3.05
N TRP A 206 -1.42 -12.80 -2.28
CA TRP A 206 -1.25 -14.25 -2.23
C TRP A 206 -2.27 -14.94 -3.12
N GLY A 207 -1.87 -16.04 -3.73
CA GLY A 207 -2.74 -16.87 -4.56
C GLY A 207 -1.97 -18.03 -5.20
N TYR A 208 -2.68 -18.78 -6.04
CA TYR A 208 -2.11 -19.90 -6.78
C TYR A 208 -1.45 -19.44 -8.07
N ASN A 209 -0.32 -20.05 -8.42
CA ASN A 209 0.33 -19.81 -9.70
C ASN A 209 -0.36 -20.63 -10.80
N CYS A 210 -0.96 -19.95 -11.77
CA CYS A 210 -1.56 -20.58 -12.93
C CYS A 210 -0.47 -20.93 -13.94
N ILE A 211 -0.32 -22.22 -14.26
CA ILE A 211 0.67 -22.74 -15.20
C ILE A 211 0.06 -23.09 -16.58
N GLY A 212 -1.22 -22.81 -16.79
CA GLY A 212 -1.90 -23.02 -18.06
C GLY A 212 -3.35 -23.48 -17.91
N ARG A 213 -3.82 -24.23 -18.91
CA ARG A 213 -5.16 -24.84 -18.92
C ARG A 213 -5.05 -26.31 -19.23
N TYR A 214 -5.93 -27.10 -18.62
CA TYR A 214 -6.03 -28.54 -18.94
C TYR A 214 -6.46 -28.73 -20.37
N GLN A 215 -5.74 -29.60 -21.12
CA GLN A 215 -5.99 -29.87 -22.53
C GLN A 215 -6.88 -31.12 -22.75
N SER A 216 -6.89 -32.04 -21.80
CA SER A 216 -7.63 -33.31 -21.93
C SER A 216 -7.97 -33.91 -20.56
N TYR A 217 -8.96 -34.81 -20.55
CA TYR A 217 -9.27 -35.62 -19.36
C TYR A 217 -8.11 -36.52 -18.92
N GLY A 218 -7.26 -36.96 -19.87
CA GLY A 218 -6.07 -37.73 -19.52
C GLY A 218 -5.05 -36.92 -18.75
N GLU A 219 -4.89 -35.65 -19.06
CA GLU A 219 -4.05 -34.72 -18.30
C GLU A 219 -4.61 -34.48 -16.91
N ILE A 220 -5.93 -34.27 -16.79
CA ILE A 220 -6.62 -34.07 -15.51
C ILE A 220 -6.46 -35.27 -14.59
N ALA A 221 -6.59 -36.48 -15.14
CA ALA A 221 -6.46 -37.73 -14.36
C ALA A 221 -5.05 -37.95 -13.79
N ASN A 222 -4.02 -37.36 -14.41
CA ASN A 222 -2.62 -37.45 -13.97
C ASN A 222 -2.12 -36.20 -13.26
N ALA A 223 -2.98 -35.20 -13.06
CA ALA A 223 -2.63 -33.94 -12.40
C ALA A 223 -2.75 -34.08 -10.87
N PRO A 224 -2.08 -33.21 -10.12
CA PRO A 224 -2.31 -33.04 -8.69
C PRO A 224 -3.80 -32.85 -8.39
N MET A 225 -4.23 -33.40 -7.26
CA MET A 225 -5.64 -33.37 -6.88
C MET A 225 -6.02 -32.01 -6.29
N HIS A 226 -7.04 -31.39 -6.83
CA HIS A 226 -7.59 -30.17 -6.24
C HIS A 226 -8.40 -30.50 -4.99
N ASN A 227 -8.11 -29.84 -3.89
CA ASN A 227 -8.66 -30.14 -2.56
C ASN A 227 -10.21 -30.18 -2.52
N ASN A 228 -10.86 -29.36 -3.31
CA ASN A 228 -12.34 -29.26 -3.32
C ASN A 228 -12.99 -29.90 -4.57
N SER A 229 -12.25 -30.64 -5.40
CA SER A 229 -12.71 -31.10 -6.71
C SER A 229 -13.03 -32.57 -6.79
N ASN A 230 -13.28 -33.22 -5.65
CA ASN A 230 -13.70 -34.62 -5.55
C ASN A 230 -12.93 -35.54 -6.55
N ASN A 231 -11.62 -35.69 -6.33
CA ASN A 231 -10.68 -36.42 -7.20
C ASN A 231 -10.61 -35.85 -8.64
N ASN A 232 -10.63 -34.54 -8.79
CA ASN A 232 -10.62 -33.81 -10.05
C ASN A 232 -11.85 -34.09 -10.96
N SER A 233 -12.89 -34.74 -10.46
CA SER A 233 -14.10 -35.07 -11.25
C SER A 233 -14.89 -33.86 -11.70
N ALA A 234 -14.74 -32.72 -11.01
CA ALA A 234 -15.39 -31.47 -11.37
C ALA A 234 -14.59 -30.60 -12.35
N ILE A 235 -13.32 -30.99 -12.64
CA ILE A 235 -12.45 -30.25 -13.54
C ILE A 235 -12.70 -30.69 -14.99
N LEU A 236 -12.75 -29.72 -15.89
CA LEU A 236 -12.97 -29.94 -17.32
C LEU A 236 -11.76 -29.48 -18.14
N PRO A 237 -11.55 -30.07 -19.34
CA PRO A 237 -10.62 -29.49 -20.29
C PRO A 237 -10.97 -28.03 -20.61
N GLY A 238 -9.99 -27.13 -20.49
CA GLY A 238 -10.17 -25.68 -20.58
C GLY A 238 -10.05 -24.96 -19.24
N ASP A 239 -10.26 -25.64 -18.11
CA ASP A 239 -10.09 -25.07 -16.78
C ASP A 239 -8.63 -24.72 -16.48
N LEU A 240 -8.43 -23.80 -15.54
CA LEU A 240 -7.10 -23.35 -15.14
C LEU A 240 -6.35 -24.45 -14.40
N LYS A 241 -5.08 -24.61 -14.76
CA LYS A 241 -4.16 -25.54 -14.14
C LYS A 241 -3.23 -24.78 -13.20
N TYR A 242 -3.20 -25.18 -11.95
CA TYR A 242 -2.36 -24.58 -10.92
C TYR A 242 -1.14 -25.42 -10.61
N GLU A 243 -0.10 -24.77 -10.12
CA GLU A 243 1.16 -25.41 -9.72
C GLU A 243 1.01 -26.01 -8.33
N ASP A 244 1.35 -27.29 -8.20
CA ASP A 244 1.62 -27.95 -6.92
C ASP A 244 3.03 -27.50 -6.47
N TRP A 245 3.04 -26.46 -5.65
CA TRP A 245 4.31 -25.78 -5.28
C TRP A 245 5.11 -26.58 -4.26
N ASN A 246 4.47 -27.24 -3.34
CA ASN A 246 5.11 -28.04 -2.30
C ASN A 246 5.40 -29.48 -2.76
N GLY A 247 4.79 -29.94 -3.87
CA GLY A 247 5.02 -31.26 -4.48
C GLY A 247 4.37 -32.42 -3.73
N ASP A 248 3.30 -32.16 -2.97
CA ASP A 248 2.62 -33.20 -2.19
C ASP A 248 1.53 -33.93 -2.95
N GLY A 249 1.23 -33.52 -4.19
CA GLY A 249 0.23 -34.10 -5.07
C GLY A 249 -1.17 -33.53 -4.88
N TYR A 250 -1.32 -32.48 -4.10
CA TYR A 250 -2.57 -31.76 -3.88
C TYR A 250 -2.40 -30.30 -4.27
N ILE A 251 -3.46 -29.65 -4.72
CA ILE A 251 -3.55 -28.21 -4.88
C ILE A 251 -4.43 -27.68 -3.75
N ASP A 252 -3.83 -27.08 -2.74
CA ASP A 252 -4.54 -26.58 -1.57
C ASP A 252 -3.90 -25.26 -1.04
N ASP A 253 -4.28 -24.85 0.17
CA ASP A 253 -3.81 -23.60 0.75
C ASP A 253 -2.29 -23.54 0.96
N TYR A 254 -1.61 -24.69 0.98
CA TYR A 254 -0.17 -24.79 1.11
C TYR A 254 0.59 -24.46 -0.20
N ASP A 255 -0.12 -24.39 -1.35
CA ASP A 255 0.45 -23.98 -2.64
C ASP A 255 0.33 -22.49 -2.91
N GLN A 256 -0.34 -21.76 -2.02
CA GLN A 256 -0.45 -20.32 -2.17
C GLN A 256 0.90 -19.64 -1.89
N ARG A 257 1.24 -18.69 -2.75
CA ARG A 257 2.47 -17.91 -2.67
C ARG A 257 2.24 -16.46 -3.10
N PRO A 258 3.20 -15.56 -2.87
CA PRO A 258 3.12 -14.21 -3.41
C PRO A 258 3.07 -14.23 -4.93
N ILE A 259 1.95 -13.82 -5.53
CA ILE A 259 1.74 -13.82 -6.98
C ILE A 259 1.65 -12.41 -7.58
N GLY A 260 1.51 -11.39 -6.74
CA GLY A 260 1.32 -10.05 -7.27
C GLY A 260 1.34 -8.97 -6.19
N ARG A 261 0.97 -7.78 -6.61
CA ARG A 261 0.88 -6.55 -5.82
C ARG A 261 -0.57 -6.13 -5.63
N ASN A 262 -0.78 -5.10 -4.84
CA ASN A 262 -2.10 -4.50 -4.66
C ASN A 262 -2.50 -3.65 -5.88
N ALA A 263 -3.77 -3.26 -5.97
CA ALA A 263 -4.31 -2.42 -7.04
C ALA A 263 -3.73 -0.98 -7.07
N TYR A 264 -3.18 -0.51 -5.95
CA TYR A 264 -2.55 0.81 -5.90
C TYR A 264 -1.15 0.77 -6.49
N PRO A 265 -0.85 1.57 -7.54
CA PRO A 265 0.47 1.58 -8.15
C PRO A 265 1.53 2.09 -7.18
N GLU A 266 2.66 1.38 -7.10
CA GLU A 266 3.83 1.82 -6.35
C GLU A 266 4.61 2.91 -7.10
N LEU A 267 4.55 2.88 -8.43
CA LEU A 267 5.18 3.84 -9.32
C LEU A 267 4.11 4.66 -10.02
N VAL A 268 4.21 5.98 -9.91
CA VAL A 268 3.36 6.94 -10.63
C VAL A 268 4.28 7.87 -11.42
N TYR A 269 3.92 8.17 -12.65
CA TYR A 269 4.69 9.06 -13.49
C TYR A 269 3.80 9.97 -14.33
N GLY A 270 4.36 11.12 -14.71
CA GLY A 270 3.71 12.08 -15.61
C GLY A 270 4.70 12.63 -16.62
N ILE A 271 4.22 12.94 -17.83
CA ILE A 271 4.98 13.58 -18.89
C ILE A 271 4.16 14.77 -19.42
N ASN A 272 4.80 15.93 -19.48
CA ASN A 272 4.21 17.16 -19.99
C ASN A 272 4.97 17.60 -21.25
N LEU A 273 4.25 17.93 -22.30
CA LEU A 273 4.79 18.58 -23.49
C LEU A 273 4.06 19.89 -23.71
N GLY A 274 4.80 20.91 -24.08
CA GLY A 274 4.27 22.20 -24.49
C GLY A 274 5.01 22.75 -25.70
N LEU A 275 4.30 23.40 -26.58
CA LEU A 275 4.83 24.08 -27.75
C LEU A 275 4.05 25.38 -28.01
N SER A 276 4.78 26.46 -28.24
CA SER A 276 4.20 27.77 -28.58
C SER A 276 4.86 28.31 -29.83
N TRP A 277 4.05 28.68 -30.83
CA TRP A 277 4.52 29.22 -32.10
C TRP A 277 3.52 30.23 -32.65
N LYS A 278 3.96 31.50 -32.86
CA LYS A 278 3.18 32.56 -33.49
C LYS A 278 1.76 32.76 -32.99
N GLY A 279 1.58 32.63 -31.66
CA GLY A 279 0.26 32.76 -31.02
C GLY A 279 -0.58 31.50 -31.02
N VAL A 280 -0.04 30.38 -31.49
CA VAL A 280 -0.64 29.06 -31.35
C VAL A 280 0.10 28.31 -30.25
N ASP A 281 -0.65 27.85 -29.25
CA ASP A 281 -0.15 27.06 -28.14
C ASP A 281 -0.70 25.63 -28.18
N PHE A 282 0.18 24.64 -28.01
CA PHE A 282 -0.16 23.25 -27.89
C PHE A 282 0.38 22.71 -26.57
N SER A 283 -0.45 21.98 -25.85
CA SER A 283 -0.01 21.27 -24.63
C SER A 283 -0.58 19.86 -24.58
N MET A 284 0.21 18.95 -24.05
CA MET A 284 -0.16 17.56 -23.88
C MET A 284 0.37 17.04 -22.55
N PHE A 285 -0.45 16.25 -21.87
CA PHE A 285 -0.12 15.61 -20.60
C PHE A 285 -0.46 14.13 -20.65
N TRP A 286 0.48 13.30 -20.21
CA TRP A 286 0.28 11.88 -19.96
C TRP A 286 0.56 11.58 -18.49
N GLN A 287 -0.26 10.70 -17.92
CA GLN A 287 -0.08 10.18 -16.58
C GLN A 287 -0.25 8.66 -16.62
N GLY A 288 0.57 7.96 -15.85
CA GLY A 288 0.48 6.52 -15.73
C GLY A 288 0.87 6.03 -14.34
N GLY A 289 0.45 4.81 -14.06
CA GLY A 289 0.85 4.05 -12.90
C GLY A 289 1.43 2.70 -13.31
N ALA A 290 2.35 2.17 -12.53
CA ALA A 290 2.95 0.86 -12.73
C ALA A 290 3.25 0.19 -11.40
N LEU A 291 3.67 -1.07 -11.45
CA LEU A 291 3.93 -1.88 -10.27
C LEU A 291 2.67 -2.05 -9.40
N SER A 292 1.55 -2.36 -10.06
CA SER A 292 0.27 -2.72 -9.45
C SER A 292 -0.37 -3.83 -10.27
N ASP A 293 -1.19 -4.62 -9.61
CA ASP A 293 -1.94 -5.70 -10.25
C ASP A 293 -3.43 -5.49 -10.00
N PHE A 294 -4.20 -5.55 -11.07
CA PHE A 294 -5.65 -5.49 -10.99
C PHE A 294 -6.23 -6.90 -10.84
N GLN A 295 -7.15 -7.07 -9.92
CA GLN A 295 -7.90 -8.32 -9.79
C GLN A 295 -9.25 -8.16 -10.46
N ILE A 296 -9.48 -8.95 -11.48
CA ILE A 296 -10.80 -9.08 -12.09
C ILE A 296 -11.69 -9.89 -11.14
N GLY A 297 -12.81 -9.33 -10.75
CA GLY A 297 -13.78 -9.98 -9.87
C GLY A 297 -14.52 -11.11 -10.58
N ALA A 298 -15.09 -12.05 -9.83
CA ALA A 298 -15.87 -13.14 -10.42
C ALA A 298 -17.06 -12.61 -11.22
N PHE A 299 -17.68 -11.53 -10.78
CA PHE A 299 -18.79 -10.87 -11.49
C PHE A 299 -18.39 -10.28 -12.86
N ASP A 300 -17.13 -9.92 -13.02
CA ASP A 300 -16.62 -9.37 -14.29
C ASP A 300 -16.24 -10.48 -15.28
N MET A 301 -16.02 -11.70 -14.79
CA MET A 301 -15.61 -12.85 -15.61
C MET A 301 -16.77 -13.72 -16.04
N ASP A 302 -17.89 -13.68 -15.33
CA ASP A 302 -19.04 -14.53 -15.59
C ASP A 302 -20.12 -13.77 -16.36
N ALA A 303 -20.10 -13.89 -17.68
CA ALA A 303 -21.05 -13.23 -18.58
C ALA A 303 -22.50 -13.71 -18.43
N PHE A 304 -22.72 -14.84 -17.75
CA PHE A 304 -24.02 -15.49 -17.63
C PHE A 304 -24.49 -15.69 -16.19
N GLN A 305 -23.85 -15.04 -15.23
CA GLN A 305 -24.28 -15.17 -13.83
C GLN A 305 -25.65 -14.53 -13.62
N GLU A 306 -26.57 -15.34 -13.08
CA GLU A 306 -27.94 -14.94 -12.80
C GLU A 306 -27.94 -13.75 -11.82
N GLY A 307 -28.46 -12.58 -12.26
CA GLY A 307 -28.46 -11.35 -11.50
C GLY A 307 -27.36 -10.33 -11.83
N ALA A 308 -26.43 -10.66 -12.71
CA ALA A 308 -25.46 -9.69 -13.23
C ALA A 308 -26.18 -8.74 -14.23
N THR A 309 -26.42 -7.52 -13.80
CA THR A 309 -27.03 -6.46 -14.65
C THR A 309 -26.03 -5.82 -15.62
N ASN A 310 -24.78 -6.25 -15.61
CA ASN A 310 -23.74 -5.70 -16.47
C ASN A 310 -23.61 -6.47 -17.78
N LEU A 311 -24.44 -6.09 -18.72
CA LEU A 311 -24.31 -6.45 -20.15
C LEU A 311 -23.05 -5.83 -20.81
N ASN A 312 -22.27 -5.06 -20.06
CA ASN A 312 -21.13 -4.28 -20.58
C ASN A 312 -19.82 -5.04 -20.69
N THR A 313 -19.75 -6.28 -20.19
CA THR A 313 -18.52 -7.10 -20.31
C THR A 313 -18.22 -7.52 -21.75
N TRP A 314 -19.21 -7.57 -22.61
CA TRP A 314 -19.02 -7.89 -24.04
C TRP A 314 -18.37 -6.76 -24.85
N GLU A 315 -18.52 -5.50 -24.42
CA GLU A 315 -17.90 -4.34 -25.12
C GLU A 315 -16.38 -4.26 -24.90
N TYR A 316 -15.86 -4.91 -23.83
CA TYR A 316 -14.41 -4.86 -23.50
C TYR A 316 -13.61 -6.01 -24.10
N PHE A 317 -14.22 -7.09 -24.55
CA PHE A 317 -13.54 -8.30 -25.04
C PHE A 317 -13.97 -8.69 -26.48
N GLY A 318 -14.71 -7.85 -27.16
CA GLY A 318 -15.13 -8.01 -28.54
C GLY A 318 -14.14 -7.46 -29.55
#